data_c3b018575dbd5f12f6e086605fda9eed
#
_entry.id   c3b018575dbd5f12f6e086605fda9eed
#
_cell.length_a   1.000
_cell.length_b   1.000
_cell.length_c   1.000
_cell.angle_alpha   90.00
_cell.angle_beta   90.00
_cell.angle_gamma   90.00
#
_symmetry.space_group_name_H-M   'P 1'
#
loop_
_entity.id
_entity.type
_entity.pdbx_description
1 polymer ?
#
loop_
_entity_poly.entity_id
_entity_poly.type
_entity_poly.pdbx_seq_one_letter_code
_entity_poly.pdbx_strand_id
1 'polypeptide(L)'
;MSPRPQDSWEQICLAAGLDPQKRLAARQTVLGHADALDCSLYRPDENDLDAEEEDLGDARILFTGHFEAPAEWSAQERDDYFGDIEPSAFVTALIECQADPETRDFFLADAGDFVAVVTASGEVQMFYLYDCNEDDDGLHCVLVREDEDV
;
A
#
# COMPACT_ATOMS: atom_id res chain seq x y z
N MET A 1 -17.34 24.70 13.45
CA MET A 1 -16.38 24.09 14.34
C MET A 1 -15.50 23.16 13.54
N SER A 2 -14.21 23.43 13.48
CA SER A 2 -13.29 22.59 12.72
C SER A 2 -13.09 21.29 13.49
N PRO A 3 -13.18 20.12 12.81
CA PRO A 3 -12.91 18.85 13.49
C PRO A 3 -11.44 18.79 13.91
N ARG A 4 -11.20 18.15 15.05
CA ARG A 4 -9.84 17.92 15.49
C ARG A 4 -9.21 16.82 14.62
N PRO A 5 -7.86 16.77 14.52
CA PRO A 5 -7.17 15.70 13.77
C PRO A 5 -7.66 14.31 14.14
N GLN A 6 -7.84 14.09 15.45
CA GLN A 6 -8.30 12.83 15.98
C GLN A 6 -9.71 12.48 15.51
N ASP A 7 -10.58 13.49 15.40
CA ASP A 7 -11.95 13.26 14.98
C ASP A 7 -12.03 12.79 13.52
N SER A 8 -11.19 13.36 12.65
CA SER A 8 -11.13 12.95 11.24
C SER A 8 -10.62 11.52 11.11
N TRP A 9 -9.57 11.18 11.86
CA TRP A 9 -9.01 9.83 11.87
C TRP A 9 -10.04 8.82 12.38
N GLU A 10 -10.73 9.15 13.49
CA GLU A 10 -11.75 8.30 14.04
C GLU A 10 -12.86 8.02 13.04
N GLN A 11 -13.32 9.06 12.33
CA GLN A 11 -14.36 8.91 11.33
C GLN A 11 -13.93 8.01 10.18
N ILE A 12 -12.69 8.17 9.71
CA ILE A 12 -12.15 7.33 8.64
C ILE A 12 -12.13 5.87 9.08
N CYS A 13 -11.62 5.60 10.28
CA CYS A 13 -11.51 4.23 10.77
C CYS A 13 -12.88 3.61 11.05
N LEU A 14 -13.79 4.34 11.66
CA LEU A 14 -15.13 3.83 11.96
C LEU A 14 -15.91 3.53 10.68
N ALA A 15 -15.75 4.36 9.66
CA ALA A 15 -16.39 4.12 8.36
C ALA A 15 -15.87 2.84 7.71
N ALA A 16 -14.63 2.46 7.98
CA ALA A 16 -14.02 1.23 7.47
C ALA A 16 -14.21 0.04 8.41
N GLY A 17 -14.87 0.23 9.56
CA GLY A 17 -15.06 -0.85 10.54
C GLY A 17 -13.84 -1.14 11.39
N LEU A 18 -12.95 -0.17 11.55
CA LEU A 18 -11.67 -0.34 12.25
C LEU A 18 -11.69 0.33 13.63
N ASP A 19 -10.83 -0.16 14.53
CA ASP A 19 -10.57 0.48 15.81
C ASP A 19 -9.58 1.62 15.60
N PRO A 20 -10.00 2.89 15.81
CA PRO A 20 -9.12 4.03 15.52
C PRO A 20 -7.80 4.02 16.29
N GLN A 21 -7.82 3.57 17.54
CA GLN A 21 -6.61 3.56 18.37
C GLN A 21 -5.61 2.50 17.91
N LYS A 22 -6.10 1.32 17.61
CA LYS A 22 -5.25 0.24 17.11
C LYS A 22 -4.68 0.60 15.74
N ARG A 23 -5.54 1.15 14.87
CA ARG A 23 -5.11 1.52 13.53
C ARG A 23 -4.07 2.65 13.56
N LEU A 24 -4.22 3.60 14.48
CA LEU A 24 -3.24 4.68 14.64
C LEU A 24 -1.90 4.15 15.13
N ALA A 25 -1.91 3.21 16.08
CA ALA A 25 -0.69 2.59 16.56
C ALA A 25 0.02 1.84 15.44
N ALA A 26 -0.73 1.13 14.61
CA ALA A 26 -0.17 0.42 13.46
C ALA A 26 0.46 1.39 12.46
N ARG A 27 -0.22 2.51 12.17
CA ARG A 27 0.31 3.55 11.31
C ARG A 27 1.63 4.11 11.83
N GLN A 28 1.67 4.43 13.12
CA GLN A 28 2.88 4.98 13.74
C GLN A 28 4.02 3.98 13.73
N THR A 29 3.71 2.71 13.90
CA THR A 29 4.71 1.64 13.82
C THR A 29 5.39 1.60 12.46
N VAL A 30 4.63 1.70 11.38
CA VAL A 30 5.20 1.71 10.02
C VAL A 30 5.98 2.99 9.77
N LEU A 31 5.40 4.14 10.09
CA LEU A 31 6.05 5.43 9.82
C LEU A 31 7.36 5.62 10.58
N GLY A 32 7.47 5.05 11.77
CA GLY A 32 8.67 5.15 12.60
C GLY A 32 9.57 3.91 12.58
N HIS A 33 9.24 2.91 11.78
CA HIS A 33 9.99 1.66 11.77
C HIS A 33 11.36 1.83 11.10
N ALA A 34 12.40 1.28 11.73
CA ALA A 34 13.77 1.41 11.23
C ALA A 34 13.96 0.78 9.83
N ASP A 35 13.20 -0.28 9.55
CA ASP A 35 13.30 -0.99 8.28
C ASP A 35 12.34 -0.46 7.22
N ALA A 36 11.46 0.47 7.55
CA ALA A 36 10.56 1.07 6.57
C ALA A 36 11.35 1.94 5.58
N LEU A 37 10.95 1.90 4.32
CA LEU A 37 11.61 2.64 3.26
C LEU A 37 10.71 3.77 2.77
N ASP A 38 11.32 4.84 2.30
CA ASP A 38 10.56 5.94 1.70
C ASP A 38 10.05 5.50 0.32
N CYS A 39 8.84 5.89 0.00
CA CYS A 39 8.26 5.59 -1.30
C CYS A 39 7.29 6.70 -1.72
N SER A 40 6.96 6.69 -2.99
CA SER A 40 5.95 7.58 -3.58
C SER A 40 4.95 6.74 -4.34
N LEU A 41 3.69 7.14 -4.31
CA LEU A 41 2.62 6.42 -4.98
C LEU A 41 2.07 7.23 -6.14
N TYR A 42 1.73 6.53 -7.21
CA TYR A 42 1.16 7.12 -8.43
C TYR A 42 -0.07 6.32 -8.83
N ARG A 43 -1.11 7.02 -9.26
CA ARG A 43 -2.37 6.38 -9.66
C ARG A 43 -2.63 6.65 -11.14
N PRO A 44 -2.69 5.60 -11.97
CA PRO A 44 -2.99 5.78 -13.39
C PRO A 44 -4.46 6.19 -13.57
N ASP A 45 -4.73 6.93 -14.66
CA ASP A 45 -6.09 7.29 -15.02
C ASP A 45 -6.73 6.11 -15.74
N GLU A 46 -7.77 5.54 -15.15
CA GLU A 46 -8.46 4.38 -15.72
C GLU A 46 -9.19 4.72 -17.03
N ASN A 47 -9.56 5.98 -17.18
CA ASN A 47 -10.32 6.41 -18.37
C ASN A 47 -9.42 6.87 -19.52
N ASP A 48 -8.17 7.19 -19.25
CA ASP A 48 -7.22 7.67 -20.25
C ASP A 48 -5.83 7.15 -19.92
N LEU A 49 -5.46 6.02 -20.52
CA LEU A 49 -4.17 5.40 -20.26
C LEU A 49 -2.99 6.20 -20.81
N ASP A 50 -3.26 7.16 -21.70
CA ASP A 50 -2.23 8.05 -22.24
C ASP A 50 -2.01 9.27 -21.35
N ALA A 51 -2.88 9.51 -20.37
CA ALA A 51 -2.73 10.61 -19.43
C ALA A 51 -1.60 10.32 -18.44
N GLU A 52 -0.99 11.38 -17.92
CA GLU A 52 0.02 11.22 -16.86
C GLU A 52 -0.63 10.65 -15.61
N GLU A 53 0.13 9.81 -14.90
CA GLU A 53 -0.31 9.26 -13.63
C GLU A 53 -0.40 10.38 -12.58
N GLU A 54 -1.41 10.29 -11.72
CA GLU A 54 -1.53 11.23 -10.61
C GLU A 54 -0.50 10.89 -9.54
N ASP A 55 0.30 11.87 -9.14
CA ASP A 55 1.22 11.72 -8.00
C ASP A 55 0.42 11.88 -6.72
N LEU A 56 0.23 10.77 -6.00
CA LEU A 56 -0.54 10.79 -4.75
C LEU A 56 0.25 11.37 -3.59
N GLY A 57 1.56 11.24 -3.61
CA GLY A 57 2.41 11.77 -2.56
C GLY A 57 3.35 10.74 -1.96
N ASP A 58 3.95 11.12 -0.84
CA ASP A 58 4.95 10.32 -0.18
C ASP A 58 4.34 9.40 0.87
N ALA A 59 4.95 8.24 1.03
CA ALA A 59 4.54 7.24 1.99
C ALA A 59 5.77 6.50 2.52
N ARG A 60 5.56 5.60 3.46
CA ARG A 60 6.58 4.65 3.89
C ARG A 60 6.05 3.24 3.73
N ILE A 61 6.93 2.35 3.33
CA ILE A 61 6.60 0.96 3.08
C ILE A 61 7.48 0.06 3.93
N LEU A 62 6.85 -0.89 4.60
CA LEU A 62 7.54 -1.91 5.41
C LEU A 62 7.26 -3.27 4.80
N PHE A 63 8.25 -3.85 4.14
CA PHE A 63 8.10 -5.18 3.56
C PHE A 63 8.03 -6.23 4.66
N THR A 64 7.07 -7.15 4.55
CA THR A 64 6.83 -8.18 5.56
C THR A 64 7.21 -9.57 5.09
N GLY A 65 7.44 -9.77 3.78
CA GLY A 65 7.88 -11.05 3.25
C GLY A 65 7.33 -11.33 1.86
N HIS A 66 7.34 -12.61 1.50
CA HIS A 66 6.73 -13.06 0.26
C HIS A 66 5.29 -13.43 0.48
N PHE A 67 4.45 -13.21 -0.53
CA PHE A 67 3.06 -13.64 -0.46
C PHE A 67 2.98 -15.16 -0.58
N GLU A 68 2.24 -15.79 0.32
CA GLU A 68 1.97 -17.21 0.27
C GLU A 68 0.48 -17.41 0.11
N ALA A 69 0.10 -18.18 -0.91
CA ALA A 69 -1.31 -18.50 -1.12
C ALA A 69 -1.83 -19.33 0.05
N PRO A 70 -3.07 -19.03 0.54
CA PRO A 70 -3.66 -19.86 1.59
C PRO A 70 -3.70 -21.34 1.20
N ALA A 71 -3.42 -22.21 2.16
CA ALA A 71 -3.33 -23.64 1.90
C ALA A 71 -4.65 -24.23 1.39
N GLU A 72 -5.78 -23.62 1.79
CA GLU A 72 -7.11 -24.08 1.38
C GLU A 72 -7.47 -23.72 -0.06
N TRP A 73 -6.69 -22.87 -0.74
CA TRP A 73 -6.97 -22.53 -2.14
C TRP A 73 -6.76 -23.73 -3.05
N SER A 74 -7.69 -23.92 -3.98
CA SER A 74 -7.54 -24.90 -5.04
C SER A 74 -6.50 -24.44 -6.06
N ALA A 75 -6.07 -25.35 -6.94
CA ALA A 75 -5.17 -24.97 -8.03
C ALA A 75 -5.79 -23.91 -8.93
N GLN A 76 -7.10 -23.98 -9.15
CA GLN A 76 -7.81 -22.99 -9.96
C GLN A 76 -7.81 -21.61 -9.29
N GLU A 77 -8.04 -21.56 -7.97
CA GLU A 77 -8.01 -20.30 -7.25
C GLU A 77 -6.63 -19.65 -7.29
N ARG A 78 -5.58 -20.44 -7.21
CA ARG A 78 -4.20 -19.96 -7.32
C ARG A 78 -3.92 -19.41 -8.72
N ASP A 79 -4.34 -20.15 -9.74
CA ASP A 79 -4.17 -19.71 -11.13
C ASP A 79 -4.92 -18.40 -11.40
N ASP A 80 -6.13 -18.29 -10.86
CA ASP A 80 -6.94 -17.08 -11.02
C ASP A 80 -6.31 -15.87 -10.34
N TYR A 81 -5.69 -16.07 -9.18
CA TYR A 81 -5.06 -14.99 -8.44
C TYR A 81 -3.74 -14.56 -9.06
N PHE A 82 -2.85 -15.50 -9.35
CA PHE A 82 -1.53 -15.19 -9.86
C PHE A 82 -1.50 -14.86 -11.35
N GLY A 83 -2.43 -15.42 -12.11
CA GLY A 83 -2.48 -15.23 -13.56
C GLY A 83 -1.19 -15.72 -14.21
N ASP A 84 -0.64 -14.89 -15.09
CA ASP A 84 0.61 -15.20 -15.81
C ASP A 84 1.87 -14.79 -15.03
N ILE A 85 1.72 -14.25 -13.82
CA ILE A 85 2.83 -13.74 -13.03
C ILE A 85 3.38 -14.86 -12.15
N GLU A 86 4.71 -14.96 -12.07
CA GLU A 86 5.36 -15.91 -11.20
C GLU A 86 4.98 -15.65 -9.73
N PRO A 87 4.53 -16.65 -8.99
CA PRO A 87 4.18 -16.44 -7.56
C PRO A 87 5.31 -15.86 -6.74
N SER A 88 6.56 -16.15 -7.08
CA SER A 88 7.72 -15.61 -6.36
C SER A 88 7.91 -14.11 -6.52
N ALA A 89 7.23 -13.49 -7.51
CA ALA A 89 7.30 -12.05 -7.72
C ALA A 89 6.38 -11.27 -6.78
N PHE A 90 5.51 -11.96 -6.04
CA PHE A 90 4.56 -11.32 -5.12
C PHE A 90 5.19 -11.17 -3.75
N VAL A 91 5.16 -9.93 -3.23
CA VAL A 91 5.65 -9.63 -1.89
C VAL A 91 4.55 -8.96 -1.09
N THR A 92 4.66 -9.05 0.23
CA THR A 92 3.72 -8.39 1.13
C THR A 92 4.38 -7.23 1.84
N ALA A 93 3.59 -6.20 2.13
CA ALA A 93 4.09 -5.02 2.81
C ALA A 93 2.96 -4.26 3.48
N LEU A 94 3.34 -3.41 4.44
CA LEU A 94 2.46 -2.42 5.03
C LEU A 94 2.84 -1.06 4.45
N ILE A 95 1.85 -0.27 4.03
CA ILE A 95 2.10 1.05 3.44
C ILE A 95 1.28 2.07 4.21
N GLU A 96 1.94 3.18 4.60
CA GLU A 96 1.28 4.29 5.27
C GLU A 96 1.66 5.61 4.62
N CYS A 97 0.66 6.43 4.31
CA CYS A 97 0.85 7.78 3.80
C CYS A 97 1.54 8.64 4.85
N GLN A 98 2.50 9.48 4.43
CA GLN A 98 3.19 10.38 5.35
C GLN A 98 2.37 11.62 5.68
N ALA A 99 1.42 12.00 4.83
CA ALA A 99 0.61 13.18 5.04
C ALA A 99 -0.33 12.97 6.24
N ASP A 100 -0.62 14.06 6.95
CA ASP A 100 -1.54 14.05 8.08
C ASP A 100 -2.95 13.75 7.57
N PRO A 101 -3.73 12.88 8.27
CA PRO A 101 -5.09 12.55 7.86
C PRO A 101 -6.03 13.74 7.70
N GLU A 102 -5.71 14.89 8.31
CA GLU A 102 -6.52 16.11 8.17
C GLU A 102 -6.26 16.87 6.88
N THR A 103 -5.16 16.57 6.20
CA THR A 103 -4.75 17.35 5.04
C THR A 103 -5.33 16.78 3.76
N ARG A 104 -5.36 17.62 2.72
CA ARG A 104 -5.78 17.17 1.39
C ARG A 104 -4.80 16.19 0.77
N ASP A 105 -3.58 16.18 1.27
CA ASP A 105 -2.53 15.30 0.74
C ASP A 105 -2.63 13.88 1.27
N PHE A 106 -3.50 13.66 2.27
CA PHE A 106 -3.70 12.31 2.80
C PHE A 106 -4.38 11.43 1.76
N PHE A 107 -3.84 10.22 1.59
CA PHE A 107 -4.41 9.23 0.68
C PHE A 107 -4.26 7.83 1.25
N LEU A 108 -5.05 6.91 0.72
CA LEU A 108 -4.90 5.48 0.98
C LEU A 108 -4.43 4.82 -0.31
N ALA A 109 -3.41 4.00 -0.21
CA ALA A 109 -2.97 3.19 -1.35
C ALA A 109 -4.08 2.21 -1.72
N ASP A 110 -4.21 1.93 -3.00
CA ASP A 110 -5.25 1.04 -3.51
C ASP A 110 -4.69 0.16 -4.62
N ALA A 111 -5.35 -0.97 -4.83
CA ALA A 111 -4.97 -1.88 -5.92
C ALA A 111 -5.00 -1.12 -7.25
N GLY A 112 -3.97 -1.32 -8.07
CA GLY A 112 -3.82 -0.60 -9.32
C GLY A 112 -2.84 0.56 -9.25
N ASP A 113 -2.44 0.99 -8.06
CA ASP A 113 -1.45 2.04 -7.90
C ASP A 113 -0.04 1.52 -8.19
N PHE A 114 0.86 2.43 -8.57
CA PHE A 114 2.29 2.15 -8.69
C PHE A 114 3.03 2.73 -7.50
N VAL A 115 4.04 2.01 -7.05
CA VAL A 115 4.83 2.40 -5.88
C VAL A 115 6.30 2.47 -6.28
N ALA A 116 6.89 3.65 -6.14
CA ALA A 116 8.31 3.86 -6.37
C ALA A 116 9.01 3.83 -5.00
N VAL A 117 9.77 2.78 -4.74
CA VAL A 117 10.42 2.56 -3.43
C VAL A 117 11.88 2.95 -3.54
N VAL A 118 12.34 3.80 -2.61
CA VAL A 118 13.77 4.13 -2.52
C VAL A 118 14.43 3.08 -1.63
N THR A 119 15.25 2.25 -2.23
CA THR A 119 15.92 1.16 -1.51
C THR A 119 17.05 1.69 -0.63
N ALA A 120 17.58 0.84 0.24
CA ALA A 120 18.68 1.22 1.13
C ALA A 120 19.92 1.69 0.37
N SER A 121 20.10 1.23 -0.87
CA SER A 121 21.23 1.65 -1.72
C SER A 121 20.98 2.98 -2.43
N GLY A 122 19.78 3.55 -2.29
CA GLY A 122 19.38 4.78 -2.98
C GLY A 122 18.78 4.58 -4.36
N GLU A 123 18.71 3.35 -4.82
CA GLU A 123 18.05 3.05 -6.09
C GLU A 123 16.55 3.03 -5.94
N VAL A 124 15.84 3.37 -7.02
CA VAL A 124 14.39 3.33 -7.04
C VAL A 124 13.93 2.02 -7.66
N GLN A 125 13.08 1.30 -6.94
CA GLN A 125 12.48 0.05 -7.39
C GLN A 125 10.99 0.26 -7.56
N MET A 126 10.45 -0.10 -8.72
CA MET A 126 9.02 0.05 -9.00
C MET A 126 8.27 -1.22 -8.65
N PHE A 127 7.10 -1.03 -8.07
CA PHE A 127 6.16 -2.11 -7.75
C PHE A 127 4.77 -1.73 -8.24
N TYR A 128 4.00 -2.75 -8.60
CA TYR A 128 2.57 -2.61 -8.89
C TYR A 128 1.78 -3.12 -7.69
N LEU A 129 0.83 -2.33 -7.25
CA LEU A 129 0.00 -2.70 -6.11
C LEU A 129 -1.13 -3.62 -6.59
N TYR A 130 -1.00 -4.89 -6.27
CA TYR A 130 -1.87 -5.92 -6.80
C TYR A 130 -3.14 -6.08 -5.97
N ASP A 131 -3.01 -5.96 -4.64
CA ASP A 131 -4.12 -6.15 -3.74
C ASP A 131 -3.87 -5.36 -2.45
N CYS A 132 -4.93 -4.85 -1.84
CA CYS A 132 -4.86 -4.12 -0.58
C CYS A 132 -6.00 -4.52 0.33
N ASN A 133 -5.71 -4.63 1.63
CA ASN A 133 -6.71 -4.90 2.63
C ASN A 133 -6.35 -4.17 3.92
N GLU A 134 -7.24 -3.31 4.39
CA GLU A 134 -7.00 -2.55 5.61
C GLU A 134 -7.71 -3.22 6.79
N ASP A 135 -6.98 -3.38 7.88
CA ASP A 135 -7.54 -3.84 9.15
C ASP A 135 -6.92 -3.05 10.31
N ASP A 136 -7.19 -3.46 11.56
CA ASP A 136 -6.68 -2.75 12.73
C ASP A 136 -5.16 -2.73 12.81
N ASP A 137 -4.51 -3.67 12.15
CA ASP A 137 -3.05 -3.81 12.15
C ASP A 137 -2.37 -3.01 11.04
N GLY A 138 -3.13 -2.43 10.13
CA GLY A 138 -2.61 -1.57 9.09
C GLY A 138 -3.19 -1.84 7.72
N LEU A 139 -2.59 -1.20 6.72
CA LEU A 139 -2.94 -1.43 5.32
C LEU A 139 -2.01 -2.50 4.76
N HIS A 140 -2.54 -3.70 4.64
CA HIS A 140 -1.81 -4.86 4.12
C HIS A 140 -1.86 -4.86 2.62
N CYS A 141 -0.71 -4.88 1.98
CA CYS A 141 -0.62 -4.81 0.54
C CYS A 141 0.11 -6.01 -0.03
N VAL A 142 -0.33 -6.45 -1.20
CA VAL A 142 0.38 -7.43 -2.01
C VAL A 142 0.88 -6.69 -3.23
N LEU A 143 2.19 -6.73 -3.46
CA LEU A 143 2.82 -6.01 -4.54
C LEU A 143 3.52 -6.97 -5.48
N VAL A 144 3.59 -6.58 -6.75
CA VAL A 144 4.34 -7.30 -7.75
C VAL A 144 5.49 -6.41 -8.19
N ARG A 145 6.70 -6.93 -8.09
CA ARG A 145 7.86 -6.19 -8.54
C ARG A 145 7.80 -6.04 -10.05
N GLU A 146 7.91 -4.79 -10.53
CA GLU A 146 8.04 -4.54 -11.95
C GLU A 146 9.51 -4.66 -12.32
N ASP A 147 9.84 -5.70 -13.06
CA ASP A 147 11.15 -5.83 -13.59
C ASP A 147 11.31 -4.82 -14.71
N GLU A 148 12.26 -3.93 -14.55
CA GLU A 148 12.71 -3.12 -15.66
C GLU A 148 13.50 -4.02 -16.57
N ASP A 149 12.78 -4.83 -17.31
CA ASP A 149 13.46 -5.71 -18.16
C ASP A 149 13.87 -5.04 -19.40
N VAL A 150 15.03 -5.08 -19.57
CA VAL A 150 15.73 -4.58 -20.69
C VAL A 150 15.59 -5.47 -21.90
#